data_a1c6393886b069a3024bee3508d5e7ec
#
_entry.id   a1c6393886b069a3024bee3508d5e7ec
#
_cell.length_a   1.000
_cell.length_b   1.000
_cell.length_c   1.000
_cell.angle_alpha   90.00
_cell.angle_beta   90.00
_cell.angle_gamma   90.00
#
_symmetry.space_group_name_H-M   'P 1'
#
loop_
_entity.id
_entity.type
_entity.pdbx_description
1 polymer ?
#
loop_
_entity_poly.entity_id
_entity_poly.type
_entity_poly.pdbx_seq_one_letter_code
_entity_poly.pdbx_strand_id
1 'polypeptide(L)'
;MEKVGVLVVSYGAREVAMADALLRSKKYQVELYVTDKQCNPFNAEHATKHKVIPNLDIHEISKFAEENKDKLDFVMVGSEKPIIEGIRDLIEKQTGIPVICPTKEYAIEESKVAQRVLFEEIAPEANPRFKVFHPADYKEKDVQKDVYRWLDELDNQAVVKPDKPALGKGVGVWGDHFANREQLFEHFMSNFKYGSVIIEEKIDGEESSCMGFCDGKHFIPLPDTRDYKRAFNDDKGPNTGGMGSYKDVVDWLPFLTAAEREQELVLANKVFKGWKTKISDDTALRGVPLYLAFMHTGKGIKILEINSRPGDPEIMNLLPIIKDDFVDVCLKMADGTLRGIVMEKSATVLTCKVPADYGGYAETFRNIVDKNIINTPVDLTKAQSLTKKYGNKIRIYPGSMELRDGKNYALKSRAIGVLGIGDSIEEARQISQEGAIAIMGGALWNRADVASKQHIAKSITHMDKLRLNR
;
A
#
# COMPACT_ATOMS: atom_id res chain seq x y z
N MET A 1 21.48 -24.25 -9.77
CA MET A 1 20.16 -23.69 -9.40
C MET A 1 19.30 -23.72 -10.65
N GLU A 2 18.06 -24.09 -10.50
CA GLU A 2 17.05 -23.99 -11.55
C GLU A 2 16.84 -22.53 -11.93
N LYS A 3 16.66 -22.23 -13.23
CA LYS A 3 16.39 -20.88 -13.71
C LYS A 3 14.90 -20.61 -13.62
N VAL A 4 14.54 -19.42 -13.15
CA VAL A 4 13.16 -18.94 -13.10
C VAL A 4 13.11 -17.53 -13.68
N GLY A 5 12.32 -17.36 -14.72
CA GLY A 5 12.07 -16.07 -15.35
C GLY A 5 10.84 -15.38 -14.77
N VAL A 6 11.00 -14.16 -14.29
CA VAL A 6 9.91 -13.40 -13.69
C VAL A 6 9.79 -12.03 -14.33
N LEU A 7 8.57 -11.69 -14.78
CA LEU A 7 8.26 -10.34 -15.20
C LEU A 7 7.63 -9.55 -14.02
N VAL A 8 8.26 -8.47 -13.60
CA VAL A 8 7.71 -7.51 -12.63
C VAL A 8 7.19 -6.28 -13.37
N VAL A 9 5.92 -5.96 -13.17
CA VAL A 9 5.30 -4.71 -13.64
C VAL A 9 5.46 -3.67 -12.56
N SER A 10 6.40 -2.74 -12.75
CA SER A 10 6.93 -1.83 -11.74
C SER A 10 6.37 -0.42 -11.85
N TYR A 11 6.03 0.15 -10.69
CA TYR A 11 5.62 1.54 -10.52
C TYR A 11 6.56 2.32 -9.57
N GLY A 12 7.06 1.64 -8.53
CA GLY A 12 7.83 2.31 -7.48
C GLY A 12 8.54 1.38 -6.50
N ALA A 13 8.73 1.84 -5.26
CA ALA A 13 9.53 1.15 -4.24
C ALA A 13 8.94 -0.22 -3.82
N ARG A 14 7.62 -0.37 -3.87
CA ARG A 14 6.93 -1.64 -3.59
C ARG A 14 7.39 -2.74 -4.54
N GLU A 15 7.39 -2.46 -5.84
CA GLU A 15 7.79 -3.43 -6.85
C GLU A 15 9.31 -3.68 -6.84
N VAL A 16 10.11 -2.66 -6.49
CA VAL A 16 11.54 -2.83 -6.23
C VAL A 16 11.76 -3.80 -5.07
N ALA A 17 10.99 -3.69 -3.99
CA ALA A 17 11.08 -4.62 -2.87
C ALA A 17 10.65 -6.06 -3.25
N MET A 18 9.67 -6.22 -4.14
CA MET A 18 9.28 -7.51 -4.71
C MET A 18 10.43 -8.10 -5.55
N ALA A 19 11.02 -7.30 -6.44
CA ALA A 19 12.16 -7.72 -7.26
C ALA A 19 13.37 -8.11 -6.38
N ASP A 20 13.69 -7.31 -5.35
CA ASP A 20 14.74 -7.66 -4.37
C ASP A 20 14.44 -8.99 -3.66
N ALA A 21 13.18 -9.23 -3.26
CA ALA A 21 12.78 -10.47 -2.61
C ALA A 21 12.96 -11.70 -3.53
N LEU A 22 12.62 -11.57 -4.81
CA LEU A 22 12.82 -12.61 -5.82
C LEU A 22 14.31 -12.88 -6.05
N LEU A 23 15.11 -11.82 -6.25
CA LEU A 23 16.56 -11.93 -6.49
C LEU A 23 17.34 -12.52 -5.32
N ARG A 24 16.78 -12.48 -4.10
CA ARG A 24 17.38 -13.11 -2.90
C ARG A 24 17.14 -14.62 -2.82
N SER A 25 16.50 -15.22 -3.81
CA SER A 25 16.31 -16.69 -3.85
C SER A 25 17.63 -17.42 -3.70
N LYS A 26 17.61 -18.45 -2.84
CA LYS A 26 18.74 -19.38 -2.65
C LYS A 26 18.54 -20.69 -3.41
N LYS A 27 17.34 -20.93 -3.93
CA LYS A 27 16.97 -22.15 -4.67
C LYS A 27 17.04 -21.93 -6.16
N TYR A 28 16.68 -20.73 -6.63
CA TYR A 28 16.54 -20.41 -8.04
C TYR A 28 17.55 -19.35 -8.50
N GLN A 29 17.95 -19.46 -9.75
CA GLN A 29 18.62 -18.38 -10.46
C GLN A 29 17.54 -17.55 -11.17
N VAL A 30 17.18 -16.41 -10.57
CA VAL A 30 16.12 -15.56 -11.11
C VAL A 30 16.63 -14.75 -12.30
N GLU A 31 15.96 -14.88 -13.45
CA GLU A 31 16.09 -13.99 -14.60
C GLU A 31 14.98 -12.93 -14.50
N LEU A 32 15.34 -11.73 -14.06
CA LEU A 32 14.38 -10.66 -13.80
C LEU A 32 14.11 -9.86 -15.08
N TYR A 33 12.86 -9.84 -15.51
CA TYR A 33 12.32 -8.98 -16.57
C TYR A 33 11.50 -7.86 -15.91
N VAL A 34 11.61 -6.63 -16.40
CA VAL A 34 10.88 -5.51 -15.82
C VAL A 34 10.25 -4.64 -16.90
N THR A 35 8.95 -4.39 -16.77
CA THR A 35 8.32 -3.24 -17.41
C THR A 35 8.08 -2.18 -16.34
N ASP A 36 8.54 -0.96 -16.58
CA ASP A 36 8.65 0.08 -15.56
C ASP A 36 8.03 1.40 -16.03
N LYS A 37 7.45 2.14 -15.12
CA LYS A 37 6.90 3.47 -15.41
C LYS A 37 8.00 4.48 -15.76
N GLN A 38 9.16 4.35 -15.15
CA GLN A 38 10.35 5.17 -15.34
C GLN A 38 11.61 4.29 -15.31
N CYS A 39 12.73 4.81 -15.75
CA CYS A 39 14.01 4.11 -15.64
C CYS A 39 14.47 4.07 -14.17
N ASN A 40 13.86 3.16 -13.35
CA ASN A 40 14.22 3.04 -11.95
C ASN A 40 15.65 2.51 -11.80
N PRO A 41 16.49 3.12 -10.93
CA PRO A 41 17.90 2.74 -10.79
C PRO A 41 18.13 1.27 -10.42
N PHE A 42 17.32 0.74 -9.50
CA PHE A 42 17.42 -0.66 -9.08
C PHE A 42 17.06 -1.62 -10.23
N ASN A 43 15.95 -1.34 -10.91
CA ASN A 43 15.49 -2.19 -12.01
C ASN A 43 16.47 -2.14 -13.21
N ALA A 44 17.03 -0.95 -13.50
CA ALA A 44 18.02 -0.79 -14.56
C ALA A 44 19.32 -1.56 -14.28
N GLU A 45 19.72 -1.69 -13.01
CA GLU A 45 20.92 -2.40 -12.59
C GLU A 45 20.74 -3.93 -12.57
N HIS A 46 19.55 -4.42 -12.13
CA HIS A 46 19.35 -5.82 -11.80
C HIS A 46 18.53 -6.62 -12.82
N ALA A 47 17.80 -5.95 -13.72
CA ALA A 47 16.98 -6.65 -14.69
C ALA A 47 17.81 -7.26 -15.82
N THR A 48 17.51 -8.51 -16.16
CA THR A 48 18.00 -9.16 -17.38
C THR A 48 17.51 -8.43 -18.63
N LYS A 49 16.26 -7.93 -18.58
CA LYS A 49 15.66 -7.10 -19.62
C LYS A 49 14.73 -6.07 -19.00
N HIS A 50 14.94 -4.78 -19.32
CA HIS A 50 14.19 -3.66 -18.78
C HIS A 50 13.55 -2.84 -19.91
N LYS A 51 12.25 -2.54 -19.78
CA LYS A 51 11.49 -1.70 -20.72
C LYS A 51 10.71 -0.63 -19.96
N VAL A 52 10.92 0.63 -20.30
CA VAL A 52 10.16 1.75 -19.76
C VAL A 52 8.86 1.92 -20.56
N ILE A 53 7.73 1.91 -19.84
CA ILE A 53 6.37 2.12 -20.35
C ILE A 53 5.71 3.19 -19.45
N PRO A 54 5.85 4.49 -19.75
CA PRO A 54 5.46 5.58 -18.84
C PRO A 54 4.02 5.56 -18.36
N ASN A 55 3.10 5.06 -19.20
CA ASN A 55 1.66 4.97 -18.90
C ASN A 55 1.29 3.66 -18.23
N LEU A 56 2.21 2.68 -18.16
CA LEU A 56 1.94 1.28 -17.81
C LEU A 56 0.78 0.72 -18.67
N ASP A 57 0.81 0.98 -19.97
CA ASP A 57 -0.19 0.48 -20.92
C ASP A 57 -0.18 -1.05 -20.95
N ILE A 58 -1.32 -1.67 -20.67
CA ILE A 58 -1.42 -3.12 -20.51
C ILE A 58 -1.16 -3.89 -21.81
N HIS A 59 -1.42 -3.30 -22.98
CA HIS A 59 -1.17 -3.92 -24.27
C HIS A 59 0.33 -3.92 -24.58
N GLU A 60 1.05 -2.84 -24.26
CA GLU A 60 2.50 -2.81 -24.40
C GLU A 60 3.21 -3.75 -23.41
N ILE A 61 2.68 -3.86 -22.17
CA ILE A 61 3.18 -4.79 -21.16
C ILE A 61 2.94 -6.23 -21.63
N SER A 62 1.73 -6.55 -22.09
CA SER A 62 1.37 -7.88 -22.58
C SER A 62 2.18 -8.28 -23.79
N LYS A 63 2.44 -7.36 -24.72
CA LYS A 63 3.34 -7.60 -25.86
C LYS A 63 4.76 -7.93 -25.40
N PHE A 64 5.29 -7.22 -24.39
CA PHE A 64 6.59 -7.52 -23.81
C PHE A 64 6.62 -8.91 -23.16
N ALA A 65 5.55 -9.31 -22.46
CA ALA A 65 5.41 -10.65 -21.91
C ALA A 65 5.38 -11.72 -23.02
N GLU A 66 4.63 -11.51 -24.10
CA GLU A 66 4.55 -12.42 -25.25
C GLU A 66 5.90 -12.58 -25.96
N GLU A 67 6.63 -11.48 -26.19
CA GLU A 67 7.97 -11.50 -26.79
C GLU A 67 9.01 -12.29 -25.97
N ASN A 68 8.74 -12.54 -24.69
CA ASN A 68 9.64 -13.23 -23.77
C ASN A 68 9.01 -14.49 -23.16
N LYS A 69 7.86 -14.96 -23.66
CA LYS A 69 7.04 -16.01 -23.05
C LYS A 69 7.77 -17.30 -22.75
N ASP A 70 8.69 -17.71 -23.63
CA ASP A 70 9.46 -18.97 -23.47
C ASP A 70 10.51 -18.88 -22.33
N LYS A 71 10.64 -17.73 -21.70
CA LYS A 71 11.59 -17.46 -20.60
C LYS A 71 10.92 -17.02 -19.32
N LEU A 72 9.60 -16.86 -19.33
CA LEU A 72 8.85 -16.38 -18.17
C LEU A 72 8.03 -17.51 -17.54
N ASP A 73 8.22 -17.72 -16.24
CA ASP A 73 7.46 -18.69 -15.45
C ASP A 73 6.21 -18.04 -14.82
N PHE A 74 6.31 -16.76 -14.42
CA PHE A 74 5.16 -16.00 -13.93
C PHE A 74 5.37 -14.48 -14.07
N VAL A 75 4.27 -13.73 -13.93
CA VAL A 75 4.26 -12.27 -13.92
C VAL A 75 3.76 -11.78 -12.56
N MET A 76 4.41 -10.77 -11.99
CA MET A 76 3.99 -10.11 -10.74
C MET A 76 3.61 -8.66 -11.00
N VAL A 77 2.42 -8.27 -10.56
CA VAL A 77 1.88 -6.91 -10.74
C VAL A 77 1.61 -6.29 -9.39
N GLY A 78 2.23 -5.15 -9.10
CA GLY A 78 2.07 -4.47 -7.81
C GLY A 78 1.14 -3.26 -7.88
N SER A 79 0.98 -2.61 -9.03
CA SER A 79 0.28 -1.34 -9.17
C SER A 79 -1.18 -1.47 -9.58
N GLU A 80 -2.02 -0.56 -9.10
CA GLU A 80 -3.48 -0.58 -9.23
C GLU A 80 -3.96 -0.45 -10.67
N LYS A 81 -3.38 0.49 -11.44
CA LYS A 81 -3.87 0.83 -12.78
C LYS A 81 -3.89 -0.37 -13.72
N PRO A 82 -2.77 -1.12 -13.93
CA PRO A 82 -2.81 -2.30 -14.79
C PRO A 82 -3.78 -3.38 -14.30
N ILE A 83 -3.95 -3.53 -12.98
CA ILE A 83 -4.89 -4.50 -12.39
C ILE A 83 -6.33 -4.14 -12.77
N ILE A 84 -6.74 -2.88 -12.55
CA ILE A 84 -8.08 -2.38 -12.88
C ILE A 84 -8.37 -2.47 -14.39
N GLU A 85 -7.36 -2.26 -15.22
CA GLU A 85 -7.46 -2.39 -16.67
C GLU A 85 -7.54 -3.86 -17.16
N GLY A 86 -7.23 -4.86 -16.29
CA GLY A 86 -7.36 -6.29 -16.59
C GLY A 86 -6.11 -6.92 -17.20
N ILE A 87 -4.94 -6.51 -16.73
CA ILE A 87 -3.64 -7.02 -17.23
C ILE A 87 -3.50 -8.54 -17.11
N ARG A 88 -4.01 -9.14 -16.00
CA ARG A 88 -3.96 -10.58 -15.80
C ARG A 88 -4.73 -11.32 -16.89
N ASP A 89 -5.99 -10.90 -17.12
CA ASP A 89 -6.86 -11.52 -18.13
C ASP A 89 -6.22 -11.46 -19.51
N LEU A 90 -5.55 -10.34 -19.82
CA LEU A 90 -4.89 -10.14 -21.10
C LEU A 90 -3.67 -11.04 -21.27
N ILE A 91 -2.75 -11.04 -20.30
CA ILE A 91 -1.48 -11.81 -20.37
C ILE A 91 -1.77 -13.33 -20.33
N GLU A 92 -2.58 -13.80 -19.38
CA GLU A 92 -2.91 -15.23 -19.27
C GLU A 92 -3.58 -15.76 -20.54
N LYS A 93 -4.47 -14.96 -21.17
CA LYS A 93 -5.12 -15.32 -22.43
C LYS A 93 -4.12 -15.40 -23.60
N GLN A 94 -3.16 -14.50 -23.68
CA GLN A 94 -2.22 -14.44 -24.81
C GLN A 94 -1.07 -15.41 -24.67
N THR A 95 -0.58 -15.64 -23.47
CA THR A 95 0.68 -16.35 -23.23
C THR A 95 0.53 -17.65 -22.46
N GLY A 96 -0.55 -17.82 -21.69
CA GLY A 96 -0.71 -18.91 -20.72
C GLY A 96 0.13 -18.76 -19.44
N ILE A 97 0.92 -17.69 -19.32
CA ILE A 97 1.79 -17.45 -18.16
C ILE A 97 0.95 -16.98 -16.99
N PRO A 98 1.05 -17.60 -15.79
CA PRO A 98 0.28 -17.18 -14.62
C PRO A 98 0.69 -15.78 -14.16
N VAL A 99 -0.31 -14.97 -13.80
CA VAL A 99 -0.11 -13.59 -13.32
C VAL A 99 -0.53 -13.46 -11.86
N ILE A 100 0.38 -12.99 -11.01
CA ILE A 100 0.16 -12.74 -9.59
C ILE A 100 -0.47 -11.35 -9.42
N CYS A 101 -1.76 -11.30 -9.58
CA CYS A 101 -2.68 -10.22 -9.23
C CYS A 101 -4.12 -10.72 -9.50
N PRO A 102 -5.19 -10.00 -9.11
CA PRO A 102 -6.55 -10.41 -9.41
C PRO A 102 -6.88 -10.32 -10.90
N THR A 103 -7.91 -11.06 -11.32
CA THR A 103 -8.61 -10.78 -12.58
C THR A 103 -9.30 -9.42 -12.51
N LYS A 104 -9.66 -8.84 -13.65
CA LYS A 104 -10.37 -7.56 -13.72
C LYS A 104 -11.63 -7.54 -12.85
N GLU A 105 -12.37 -8.62 -12.84
CA GLU A 105 -13.61 -8.76 -12.07
C GLU A 105 -13.40 -8.67 -10.55
N TYR A 106 -12.21 -9.05 -10.07
CA TYR A 106 -11.79 -8.92 -8.67
C TYR A 106 -10.91 -7.69 -8.39
N ALA A 107 -10.81 -6.74 -9.30
CA ALA A 107 -10.10 -5.49 -9.10
C ALA A 107 -10.93 -4.50 -8.26
N ILE A 108 -11.24 -4.87 -7.02
CA ILE A 108 -12.19 -4.19 -6.11
C ILE A 108 -11.81 -2.74 -5.78
N GLU A 109 -10.56 -2.35 -5.98
CA GLU A 109 -10.09 -0.98 -5.77
C GLU A 109 -10.70 0.03 -6.74
N GLU A 110 -11.28 -0.42 -7.84
CA GLU A 110 -11.92 0.46 -8.82
C GLU A 110 -13.05 1.29 -8.20
N SER A 111 -13.78 0.74 -7.21
CA SER A 111 -14.96 1.39 -6.65
C SER A 111 -15.07 1.20 -5.13
N LYS A 112 -15.07 2.32 -4.39
CA LYS A 112 -15.36 2.34 -2.96
C LYS A 112 -16.82 2.02 -2.65
N VAL A 113 -17.72 2.37 -3.56
CA VAL A 113 -19.14 1.98 -3.48
C VAL A 113 -19.26 0.46 -3.51
N ALA A 114 -18.60 -0.19 -4.48
CA ALA A 114 -18.60 -1.64 -4.58
C ALA A 114 -18.04 -2.32 -3.32
N GLN A 115 -16.98 -1.75 -2.73
CA GLN A 115 -16.43 -2.25 -1.46
C GLN A 115 -17.44 -2.18 -0.32
N ARG A 116 -18.15 -1.05 -0.16
CA ARG A 116 -19.16 -0.88 0.90
C ARG A 116 -20.35 -1.83 0.72
N VAL A 117 -20.83 -1.99 -0.51
CA VAL A 117 -21.89 -2.94 -0.84
C VAL A 117 -21.45 -4.38 -0.53
N LEU A 118 -20.23 -4.75 -0.91
CA LEU A 118 -19.66 -6.07 -0.61
C LEU A 118 -19.61 -6.30 0.91
N PHE A 119 -19.10 -5.33 1.70
CA PHE A 119 -19.00 -5.49 3.16
C PHE A 119 -20.36 -5.52 3.83
N GLU A 120 -21.36 -4.80 3.31
CA GLU A 120 -22.73 -4.85 3.84
C GLU A 120 -23.31 -6.25 3.73
N GLU A 121 -22.99 -6.99 2.67
CA GLU A 121 -23.42 -8.36 2.48
C GLU A 121 -22.61 -9.39 3.29
N ILE A 122 -21.29 -9.19 3.39
CA ILE A 122 -20.38 -10.21 3.94
C ILE A 122 -20.13 -10.00 5.43
N ALA A 123 -19.96 -8.75 5.87
CA ALA A 123 -19.53 -8.39 7.22
C ALA A 123 -20.17 -7.05 7.67
N PRO A 124 -21.52 -6.96 7.71
CA PRO A 124 -22.22 -5.72 8.01
C PRO A 124 -21.83 -5.13 9.39
N GLU A 125 -21.49 -5.99 10.36
CA GLU A 125 -21.03 -5.58 11.68
C GLU A 125 -19.70 -4.80 11.64
N ALA A 126 -18.87 -5.05 10.64
CA ALA A 126 -17.59 -4.40 10.43
C ALA A 126 -17.63 -3.28 9.39
N ASN A 127 -18.76 -3.13 8.69
CA ASN A 127 -18.93 -2.04 7.73
C ASN A 127 -19.27 -0.74 8.47
N PRO A 128 -18.57 0.38 8.21
CA PRO A 128 -19.01 1.69 8.68
C PRO A 128 -20.42 2.03 8.17
N ARG A 129 -21.20 2.81 8.91
CA ARG A 129 -22.42 3.40 8.37
C ARG A 129 -22.06 4.29 7.18
N PHE A 130 -22.76 4.15 6.07
CA PHE A 130 -22.46 4.90 4.86
C PHE A 130 -23.71 5.24 4.07
N LYS A 131 -23.62 6.28 3.26
CA LYS A 131 -24.61 6.61 2.24
C LYS A 131 -23.91 6.97 0.94
N VAL A 132 -24.41 6.40 -0.15
CA VAL A 132 -23.94 6.68 -1.50
C VAL A 132 -24.83 7.73 -2.14
N PHE A 133 -24.22 8.68 -2.83
CA PHE A 133 -24.87 9.72 -3.59
C PHE A 133 -24.46 9.58 -5.06
N HIS A 134 -25.40 9.24 -5.92
CA HIS A 134 -25.19 9.13 -7.35
C HIS A 134 -25.69 10.40 -8.05
N PRO A 135 -24.89 11.06 -8.92
CA PRO A 135 -25.34 12.26 -9.61
C PRO A 135 -26.63 12.11 -10.39
N ALA A 136 -26.90 10.90 -10.92
CA ALA A 136 -28.12 10.61 -11.68
C ALA A 136 -29.40 10.65 -10.83
N ASP A 137 -29.30 10.47 -9.50
CA ASP A 137 -30.45 10.37 -8.60
C ASP A 137 -30.94 11.73 -8.10
N TYR A 138 -30.18 12.81 -8.34
CA TYR A 138 -30.42 14.13 -7.77
C TYR A 138 -30.53 15.23 -8.82
N LYS A 139 -31.47 16.15 -8.57
CA LYS A 139 -31.37 17.51 -9.11
C LYS A 139 -30.48 18.33 -8.17
N GLU A 140 -29.71 19.25 -8.71
CA GLU A 140 -28.65 19.98 -8.00
C GLU A 140 -29.07 20.59 -6.65
N LYS A 141 -30.35 21.05 -6.55
CA LYS A 141 -30.90 21.66 -5.33
C LYS A 141 -31.35 20.65 -4.24
N ASP A 142 -31.56 19.39 -4.62
CA ASP A 142 -32.12 18.40 -3.70
C ASP A 142 -31.04 17.63 -2.94
N VAL A 143 -29.84 17.51 -3.52
CA VAL A 143 -28.73 16.76 -2.93
C VAL A 143 -28.26 17.38 -1.60
N GLN A 144 -28.22 18.70 -1.46
CA GLN A 144 -27.79 19.34 -0.23
C GLN A 144 -28.66 18.97 0.97
N LYS A 145 -29.98 18.93 0.79
CA LYS A 145 -30.92 18.54 1.83
C LYS A 145 -30.67 17.13 2.32
N ASP A 146 -30.41 16.20 1.40
CA ASP A 146 -30.16 14.81 1.74
C ASP A 146 -28.76 14.59 2.36
N VAL A 147 -27.74 15.32 1.91
CA VAL A 147 -26.43 15.33 2.55
C VAL A 147 -26.56 15.84 4.01
N TYR A 148 -27.26 16.96 4.22
CA TYR A 148 -27.41 17.52 5.57
C TYR A 148 -28.21 16.62 6.49
N ARG A 149 -29.27 15.95 6.00
CA ARG A 149 -30.01 14.95 6.78
C ARG A 149 -29.11 13.79 7.20
N TRP A 150 -28.24 13.30 6.27
CA TRP A 150 -27.30 12.26 6.62
C TRP A 150 -26.26 12.72 7.63
N LEU A 151 -25.79 13.97 7.55
CA LEU A 151 -24.93 14.56 8.56
C LEU A 151 -25.60 14.70 9.93
N ASP A 152 -26.92 14.94 9.99
CA ASP A 152 -27.68 14.90 11.25
C ASP A 152 -27.64 13.49 11.87
N GLU A 153 -27.81 12.43 11.07
CA GLU A 153 -27.73 11.05 11.53
C GLU A 153 -26.33 10.63 12.03
N LEU A 154 -25.27 11.30 11.56
CA LEU A 154 -23.88 11.06 11.93
C LEU A 154 -23.35 12.04 12.98
N ASP A 155 -24.16 12.91 13.56
CA ASP A 155 -23.72 14.01 14.46
C ASP A 155 -22.55 14.82 13.84
N ASN A 156 -22.60 15.02 12.54
CA ASN A 156 -21.55 15.60 11.70
C ASN A 156 -20.22 14.81 11.65
N GLN A 157 -20.06 13.72 12.38
CA GLN A 157 -18.85 12.90 12.35
C GLN A 157 -18.81 12.09 11.05
N ALA A 158 -18.31 12.71 10.00
CA ALA A 158 -18.38 12.18 8.64
C ALA A 158 -17.05 12.20 7.89
N VAL A 159 -16.90 11.26 6.97
CA VAL A 159 -15.81 11.18 6.00
C VAL A 159 -16.42 11.18 4.60
N VAL A 160 -15.99 12.09 3.75
CA VAL A 160 -16.41 12.21 2.35
C VAL A 160 -15.36 11.56 1.45
N LYS A 161 -15.78 10.62 0.60
CA LYS A 161 -14.88 9.88 -0.30
C LYS A 161 -15.45 9.87 -1.72
N PRO A 162 -14.67 10.24 -2.75
CA PRO A 162 -15.05 9.94 -4.13
C PRO A 162 -15.03 8.42 -4.35
N ASP A 163 -15.90 7.91 -5.22
CA ASP A 163 -16.00 6.48 -5.51
C ASP A 163 -14.70 5.94 -6.13
N LYS A 164 -14.19 6.61 -7.16
CA LYS A 164 -12.98 6.15 -7.87
C LYS A 164 -11.69 6.39 -7.08
N PRO A 165 -10.65 5.59 -7.34
CA PRO A 165 -9.33 5.79 -6.74
C PRO A 165 -8.80 7.21 -6.98
N ALA A 166 -8.42 7.90 -5.92
CA ALA A 166 -7.94 9.28 -5.97
C ALA A 166 -6.53 9.45 -5.35
N LEU A 167 -5.76 8.36 -5.20
CA LEU A 167 -4.40 8.35 -4.63
C LEU A 167 -4.31 9.08 -3.28
N GLY A 168 -5.30 8.87 -2.39
CA GLY A 168 -5.40 9.54 -1.09
C GLY A 168 -5.87 11.01 -1.17
N LYS A 169 -6.03 11.57 -2.38
CA LYS A 169 -6.58 12.90 -2.64
C LYS A 169 -8.09 12.79 -2.80
N GLY A 170 -8.83 13.75 -2.27
CA GLY A 170 -10.31 13.77 -2.37
C GLY A 170 -11.03 13.14 -1.17
N VAL A 171 -10.34 12.47 -0.25
CA VAL A 171 -10.92 12.07 1.03
C VAL A 171 -10.89 13.26 1.99
N GLY A 172 -12.06 13.67 2.46
CA GLY A 172 -12.22 14.73 3.44
C GLY A 172 -12.79 14.21 4.76
N VAL A 173 -12.26 14.65 5.89
CA VAL A 173 -12.61 14.18 7.24
C VAL A 173 -13.09 15.35 8.07
N TRP A 174 -14.23 15.19 8.74
CA TRP A 174 -14.77 16.20 9.66
C TRP A 174 -13.82 16.47 10.82
N GLY A 175 -13.64 17.76 11.13
CA GLY A 175 -12.73 18.24 12.16
C GLY A 175 -11.27 18.37 11.71
N ASP A 176 -10.85 17.63 10.66
CA ASP A 176 -9.51 17.71 10.10
C ASP A 176 -9.45 18.61 8.85
N HIS A 177 -10.44 18.46 7.97
CA HIS A 177 -10.52 19.14 6.68
C HIS A 177 -11.69 20.13 6.61
N PHE A 178 -12.71 19.92 7.42
CA PHE A 178 -13.94 20.73 7.46
C PHE A 178 -14.21 21.19 8.88
N ALA A 179 -14.42 22.51 9.06
CA ALA A 179 -14.83 23.10 10.32
C ALA A 179 -16.36 23.27 10.42
N ASN A 180 -17.07 23.19 9.29
CA ASN A 180 -18.52 23.37 9.20
C ASN A 180 -19.11 22.58 8.02
N ARG A 181 -20.46 22.52 7.93
CA ARG A 181 -21.19 21.77 6.90
C ARG A 181 -21.04 22.35 5.51
N GLU A 182 -20.89 23.66 5.40
CA GLU A 182 -20.69 24.36 4.13
C GLU A 182 -19.39 23.89 3.47
N GLN A 183 -18.28 23.88 4.22
CA GLN A 183 -16.99 23.38 3.71
C GLN A 183 -17.05 21.90 3.31
N LEU A 184 -17.73 21.07 4.11
CA LEU A 184 -17.94 19.67 3.76
C LEU A 184 -18.74 19.54 2.47
N PHE A 185 -19.81 20.32 2.33
CA PHE A 185 -20.66 20.29 1.13
C PHE A 185 -19.94 20.82 -0.12
N GLU A 186 -19.13 21.86 0.00
CA GLU A 186 -18.27 22.34 -1.08
C GLU A 186 -17.30 21.23 -1.56
N HIS A 187 -16.66 20.55 -0.61
CA HIS A 187 -15.78 19.42 -0.94
C HIS A 187 -16.56 18.25 -1.56
N PHE A 188 -17.75 17.92 -1.01
CA PHE A 188 -18.64 16.94 -1.59
C PHE A 188 -18.97 17.29 -3.06
N MET A 189 -19.43 18.51 -3.34
CA MET A 189 -19.79 18.96 -4.67
C MET A 189 -18.60 18.99 -5.63
N SER A 190 -17.40 19.30 -5.13
CA SER A 190 -16.17 19.26 -5.93
C SER A 190 -15.88 17.87 -6.52
N ASN A 191 -16.27 16.81 -5.82
CA ASN A 191 -16.15 15.41 -6.25
C ASN A 191 -17.40 14.92 -6.99
N PHE A 192 -18.60 15.29 -6.52
CA PHE A 192 -19.89 14.83 -7.02
C PHE A 192 -20.15 15.13 -8.50
N LYS A 193 -19.61 16.22 -8.99
CA LYS A 193 -19.65 16.58 -10.43
C LYS A 193 -18.90 15.60 -11.35
N TYR A 194 -18.01 14.77 -10.78
CA TYR A 194 -17.23 13.79 -11.55
C TYR A 194 -17.71 12.35 -11.36
N GLY A 195 -18.60 12.09 -10.43
CA GLY A 195 -19.14 10.77 -10.17
C GLY A 195 -19.73 10.61 -8.79
N SER A 196 -19.99 9.37 -8.43
CA SER A 196 -20.57 9.03 -7.13
C SER A 196 -19.64 9.40 -5.97
N VAL A 197 -20.26 9.82 -4.87
CA VAL A 197 -19.58 10.17 -3.63
C VAL A 197 -20.20 9.37 -2.48
N ILE A 198 -19.36 8.87 -1.58
CA ILE A 198 -19.77 8.19 -0.36
C ILE A 198 -19.53 9.13 0.82
N ILE A 199 -20.51 9.23 1.70
CA ILE A 199 -20.35 9.84 3.01
C ILE A 199 -20.48 8.72 4.06
N GLU A 200 -19.38 8.47 4.79
CA GLU A 200 -19.27 7.46 5.83
C GLU A 200 -19.19 8.09 7.22
N GLU A 201 -19.55 7.33 8.25
CA GLU A 201 -19.27 7.73 9.63
C GLU A 201 -17.76 7.86 9.87
N LYS A 202 -17.35 8.91 10.60
CA LYS A 202 -15.98 9.02 11.09
C LYS A 202 -15.80 8.08 12.28
N ILE A 203 -14.86 7.16 12.17
CA ILE A 203 -14.58 6.17 13.20
C ILE A 203 -13.41 6.64 14.05
N ASP A 204 -13.55 6.57 15.36
CA ASP A 204 -12.50 6.82 16.34
C ASP A 204 -11.83 5.51 16.73
N GLY A 205 -10.50 5.41 16.51
CA GLY A 205 -9.75 4.19 16.72
C GLY A 205 -8.30 4.26 16.24
N GLU A 206 -7.63 3.13 16.26
CA GLU A 206 -6.28 2.96 15.73
C GLU A 206 -6.27 2.03 14.53
N GLU A 207 -5.57 2.44 13.48
CA GLU A 207 -5.53 1.72 12.20
C GLU A 207 -4.45 0.65 12.18
N SER A 208 -4.80 -0.55 11.66
CA SER A 208 -3.86 -1.61 11.29
C SER A 208 -4.01 -1.97 9.82
N SER A 209 -2.92 -2.44 9.23
CA SER A 209 -2.90 -3.02 7.88
C SER A 209 -2.64 -4.51 7.97
N CYS A 210 -3.67 -5.31 7.69
CA CYS A 210 -3.60 -6.76 7.60
C CYS A 210 -3.41 -7.17 6.14
N MET A 211 -2.29 -7.79 5.84
CA MET A 211 -2.02 -8.34 4.51
C MET A 211 -1.94 -9.84 4.53
N GLY A 212 -2.14 -10.45 3.39
CA GLY A 212 -1.91 -11.87 3.20
C GLY A 212 -1.86 -12.23 1.73
N PHE A 213 -1.43 -13.44 1.44
CA PHE A 213 -1.41 -13.97 0.10
C PHE A 213 -2.52 -14.99 -0.09
N CYS A 214 -3.14 -14.94 -1.27
CA CYS A 214 -4.22 -15.85 -1.65
C CYS A 214 -3.76 -16.78 -2.77
N ASP A 215 -4.04 -18.07 -2.61
CA ASP A 215 -3.79 -19.09 -3.64
C ASP A 215 -5.08 -19.51 -4.38
N GLY A 216 -6.15 -18.75 -4.25
CA GLY A 216 -7.49 -19.05 -4.75
C GLY A 216 -8.34 -19.87 -3.77
N LYS A 217 -7.73 -20.60 -2.84
CA LYS A 217 -8.43 -21.47 -1.85
C LYS A 217 -8.25 -21.00 -0.43
N HIS A 218 -7.09 -20.44 -0.10
CA HIS A 218 -6.68 -20.05 1.21
C HIS A 218 -6.24 -18.59 1.23
N PHE A 219 -6.49 -17.91 2.34
CA PHE A 219 -5.88 -16.65 2.71
C PHE A 219 -4.80 -16.93 3.74
N ILE A 220 -3.54 -16.67 3.42
CA ILE A 220 -2.39 -16.85 4.28
C ILE A 220 -1.99 -15.46 4.84
N PRO A 221 -2.34 -15.15 6.09
CA PRO A 221 -2.07 -13.84 6.67
C PRO A 221 -0.57 -13.63 6.94
N LEU A 222 -0.15 -12.40 6.79
CA LEU A 222 1.16 -11.89 7.20
C LEU A 222 0.99 -11.07 8.49
N PRO A 223 2.08 -10.75 9.21
CA PRO A 223 2.03 -9.87 10.38
C PRO A 223 1.46 -8.49 10.06
N ASP A 224 0.80 -7.87 11.04
CA ASP A 224 0.27 -6.51 10.89
C ASP A 224 1.36 -5.48 10.73
N THR A 225 1.01 -4.45 9.97
CA THR A 225 1.81 -3.25 9.80
C THR A 225 0.97 -2.02 10.08
N ARG A 226 1.61 -0.90 10.37
CA ARG A 226 0.97 0.41 10.46
C ARG A 226 1.55 1.36 9.43
N ASP A 227 0.68 2.03 8.68
CA ASP A 227 1.03 3.11 7.75
C ASP A 227 1.01 4.48 8.46
N TYR A 228 1.86 5.40 7.98
CA TYR A 228 1.91 6.81 8.38
C TYR A 228 1.40 7.69 7.25
N LYS A 229 0.08 7.79 7.11
CA LYS A 229 -0.59 8.46 5.98
C LYS A 229 -0.43 9.98 5.97
N ARG A 230 -0.29 10.61 7.15
CA ARG A 230 -0.17 12.06 7.25
C ARG A 230 1.24 12.54 6.90
N ALA A 231 1.32 13.68 6.21
CA ALA A 231 2.57 14.21 5.68
C ALA A 231 3.58 14.58 6.75
N PHE A 232 3.14 15.16 7.88
CA PHE A 232 4.00 15.74 8.90
C PHE A 232 4.01 14.96 10.21
N ASN A 233 5.01 15.24 11.04
CA ASN A 233 5.09 14.70 12.39
C ASN A 233 3.80 14.98 13.18
N ASP A 234 3.50 14.13 14.16
CA ASP A 234 2.30 14.18 14.99
C ASP A 234 0.99 14.05 14.20
N ASP A 235 1.04 13.33 13.06
CA ASP A 235 -0.09 13.12 12.14
C ASP A 235 -0.76 14.43 11.68
N LYS A 236 0.05 15.44 11.44
CA LYS A 236 -0.39 16.73 10.90
C LYS A 236 -0.28 16.75 9.38
N GLY A 237 -0.92 17.77 8.80
CA GLY A 237 -0.94 17.95 7.36
C GLY A 237 -1.89 16.99 6.67
N PRO A 238 -1.91 16.95 5.35
CA PRO A 238 -2.84 16.13 4.60
C PRO A 238 -2.41 14.68 4.46
N ASN A 239 -3.33 13.86 3.95
CA ASN A 239 -3.06 12.47 3.60
C ASN A 239 -2.13 12.37 2.40
N THR A 240 -1.24 11.38 2.45
CA THR A 240 -0.30 11.02 1.40
C THR A 240 -0.46 9.54 1.04
N GLY A 241 0.39 9.00 0.18
CA GLY A 241 0.51 7.56 -0.08
C GLY A 241 1.26 6.78 1.00
N GLY A 242 1.54 7.40 2.17
CA GLY A 242 2.33 6.82 3.26
C GLY A 242 3.74 7.41 3.34
N MET A 243 4.11 7.91 4.52
CA MET A 243 5.42 8.50 4.81
C MET A 243 6.37 7.50 5.47
N GLY A 244 5.89 6.32 5.76
CA GLY A 244 6.59 5.22 6.38
C GLY A 244 5.64 4.19 6.96
N SER A 245 6.19 3.10 7.46
CA SER A 245 5.42 2.00 8.03
C SER A 245 6.26 1.23 9.04
N TYR A 246 5.64 0.51 9.96
CA TYR A 246 6.35 -0.39 10.86
C TYR A 246 5.57 -1.67 11.16
N LYS A 247 6.30 -2.68 11.62
CA LYS A 247 5.84 -3.96 12.15
C LYS A 247 6.61 -4.25 13.45
N ASP A 248 5.94 -4.79 14.46
CA ASP A 248 6.58 -5.21 15.72
C ASP A 248 7.24 -6.61 15.59
N VAL A 249 7.95 -7.06 16.62
CA VAL A 249 8.56 -8.40 16.69
C VAL A 249 7.49 -9.50 16.65
N VAL A 250 6.34 -9.24 17.29
CA VAL A 250 5.15 -10.12 17.23
C VAL A 250 4.31 -9.83 15.98
N ASP A 251 3.29 -10.63 15.72
CA ASP A 251 2.48 -10.54 14.51
C ASP A 251 1.38 -9.46 14.58
N TRP A 252 1.27 -8.73 15.68
CA TRP A 252 0.33 -7.62 15.89
C TRP A 252 1.05 -6.35 16.35
N LEU A 253 0.38 -5.22 16.22
CA LEU A 253 0.94 -3.91 16.56
C LEU A 253 0.93 -3.65 18.08
N PRO A 254 1.83 -2.80 18.62
CA PRO A 254 1.97 -2.58 20.08
C PRO A 254 0.71 -2.11 20.80
N PHE A 255 -0.22 -1.48 20.09
CA PHE A 255 -1.50 -1.01 20.63
C PHE A 255 -2.62 -2.06 20.55
N LEU A 256 -2.35 -3.22 19.95
CA LEU A 256 -3.29 -4.35 19.86
C LEU A 256 -2.93 -5.44 20.88
N THR A 257 -3.93 -6.22 21.23
CA THR A 257 -3.77 -7.48 21.97
C THR A 257 -3.79 -8.67 21.01
N ALA A 258 -3.27 -9.82 21.45
CA ALA A 258 -3.35 -11.06 20.68
C ALA A 258 -4.81 -11.47 20.36
N ALA A 259 -5.76 -11.17 21.27
CA ALA A 259 -7.17 -11.45 21.06
C ALA A 259 -7.78 -10.55 19.98
N GLU A 260 -7.40 -9.27 19.91
CA GLU A 260 -7.84 -8.35 18.85
C GLU A 260 -7.26 -8.77 17.50
N ARG A 261 -5.99 -9.21 17.46
CA ARG A 261 -5.41 -9.80 16.26
C ARG A 261 -6.17 -11.04 15.80
N GLU A 262 -6.56 -11.92 16.70
CA GLU A 262 -7.35 -13.10 16.32
C GLU A 262 -8.71 -12.73 15.73
N GLN A 263 -9.40 -11.74 16.31
CA GLN A 263 -10.65 -11.22 15.78
C GLN A 263 -10.47 -10.62 14.38
N GLU A 264 -9.38 -9.90 14.17
CA GLU A 264 -9.00 -9.35 12.87
C GLU A 264 -8.82 -10.44 11.80
N LEU A 265 -8.10 -11.52 12.15
CA LEU A 265 -7.90 -12.67 11.27
C LEU A 265 -9.21 -13.41 10.95
N VAL A 266 -10.09 -13.57 11.95
CA VAL A 266 -11.43 -14.12 11.73
C VAL A 266 -12.20 -13.28 10.73
N LEU A 267 -12.15 -11.95 10.87
CA LEU A 267 -12.83 -11.03 9.98
C LEU A 267 -12.21 -11.03 8.57
N ALA A 268 -10.89 -11.04 8.47
CA ALA A 268 -10.17 -11.12 7.19
C ALA A 268 -10.53 -12.41 6.42
N ASN A 269 -10.58 -13.55 7.12
CA ASN A 269 -11.01 -14.82 6.53
C ASN A 269 -12.49 -14.81 6.11
N LYS A 270 -13.36 -14.15 6.90
CA LYS A 270 -14.77 -13.97 6.56
C LYS A 270 -14.92 -13.18 5.25
N VAL A 271 -14.19 -12.07 5.13
CA VAL A 271 -14.16 -11.24 3.91
C VAL A 271 -13.63 -12.04 2.72
N PHE A 272 -12.50 -12.72 2.87
CA PHE A 272 -11.94 -13.55 1.80
C PHE A 272 -12.94 -14.61 1.31
N LYS A 273 -13.54 -15.37 2.22
CA LYS A 273 -14.51 -16.43 1.87
C LYS A 273 -15.76 -15.85 1.21
N GLY A 274 -16.32 -14.77 1.77
CA GLY A 274 -17.51 -14.13 1.24
C GLY A 274 -17.26 -13.51 -0.14
N TRP A 275 -16.12 -12.87 -0.34
CA TRP A 275 -15.75 -12.29 -1.63
C TRP A 275 -15.51 -13.37 -2.69
N LYS A 276 -14.82 -14.46 -2.35
CA LYS A 276 -14.57 -15.60 -3.24
C LYS A 276 -15.87 -16.17 -3.82
N THR A 277 -16.95 -16.24 -3.03
CA THR A 277 -18.23 -16.82 -3.47
C THR A 277 -19.04 -15.94 -4.40
N LYS A 278 -18.67 -14.68 -4.59
CA LYS A 278 -19.38 -13.74 -5.47
C LYS A 278 -19.17 -14.02 -6.95
N ILE A 279 -18.08 -14.66 -7.29
CA ILE A 279 -17.71 -14.98 -8.66
C ILE A 279 -17.51 -16.50 -8.78
N SER A 280 -17.91 -17.06 -9.91
CA SER A 280 -17.93 -18.52 -10.12
C SER A 280 -16.57 -19.15 -10.40
N ASP A 281 -15.52 -18.34 -10.65
CA ASP A 281 -14.18 -18.85 -10.95
C ASP A 281 -13.35 -18.99 -9.66
N ASP A 282 -13.19 -20.24 -9.21
CA ASP A 282 -12.36 -20.59 -8.04
C ASP A 282 -10.88 -20.17 -8.19
N THR A 283 -10.41 -19.85 -9.41
CA THR A 283 -9.02 -19.45 -9.68
C THR A 283 -8.82 -17.94 -9.67
N ALA A 284 -9.87 -17.14 -9.66
CA ALA A 284 -9.79 -15.69 -9.81
C ALA A 284 -9.02 -14.98 -8.68
N LEU A 285 -9.07 -15.53 -7.46
CA LEU A 285 -8.25 -15.07 -6.31
C LEU A 285 -6.89 -15.79 -6.20
N ARG A 286 -6.55 -16.65 -7.15
CA ARG A 286 -5.24 -17.30 -7.21
C ARG A 286 -4.16 -16.23 -7.47
N GLY A 287 -3.11 -16.26 -6.66
CA GLY A 287 -2.01 -15.32 -6.80
C GLY A 287 -2.32 -13.89 -6.33
N VAL A 288 -3.43 -13.67 -5.61
CA VAL A 288 -3.81 -12.32 -5.16
C VAL A 288 -3.13 -11.99 -3.84
N PRO A 289 -2.32 -10.94 -3.79
CA PRO A 289 -1.97 -10.31 -2.52
C PRO A 289 -3.16 -9.47 -2.02
N LEU A 290 -3.74 -9.86 -0.91
CA LEU A 290 -4.88 -9.17 -0.33
C LEU A 290 -4.44 -8.25 0.81
N TYR A 291 -4.94 -7.03 0.80
CA TYR A 291 -4.72 -6.02 1.83
C TYR A 291 -6.07 -5.56 2.41
N LEU A 292 -6.18 -5.52 3.72
CA LEU A 292 -7.32 -5.02 4.46
C LEU A 292 -6.84 -3.94 5.43
N ALA A 293 -7.39 -2.74 5.33
CA ALA A 293 -7.21 -1.71 6.34
C ALA A 293 -8.32 -1.83 7.39
N PHE A 294 -7.93 -2.04 8.64
CA PHE A 294 -8.85 -2.12 9.77
C PHE A 294 -8.73 -0.90 10.69
N MET A 295 -9.83 -0.52 11.31
CA MET A 295 -9.88 0.42 12.42
C MET A 295 -10.32 -0.31 13.68
N HIS A 296 -9.44 -0.41 14.66
CA HIS A 296 -9.74 -0.97 15.98
C HIS A 296 -10.37 0.10 16.86
N THR A 297 -11.57 -0.16 17.36
CA THR A 297 -12.37 0.79 18.14
C THR A 297 -12.69 0.22 19.52
N GLY A 298 -13.25 1.04 20.41
CA GLY A 298 -13.81 0.56 21.66
C GLY A 298 -14.96 -0.43 21.49
N LYS A 299 -15.62 -0.49 20.33
CA LYS A 299 -16.81 -1.32 20.05
C LYS A 299 -16.56 -2.48 19.07
N GLY A 300 -15.30 -2.76 18.75
CA GLY A 300 -14.93 -3.80 17.79
C GLY A 300 -14.14 -3.26 16.60
N ILE A 301 -13.98 -4.08 15.56
CA ILE A 301 -13.16 -3.78 14.39
C ILE A 301 -14.04 -3.33 13.23
N LYS A 302 -13.62 -2.28 12.54
CA LYS A 302 -14.26 -1.81 11.30
C LYS A 302 -13.31 -1.94 10.12
N ILE A 303 -13.86 -2.25 8.93
CA ILE A 303 -13.11 -2.35 7.68
C ILE A 303 -13.10 -0.98 7.02
N LEU A 304 -11.93 -0.38 6.84
CA LEU A 304 -11.79 0.89 6.14
C LEU A 304 -11.79 0.72 4.62
N GLU A 305 -10.99 -0.24 4.13
CA GLU A 305 -10.90 -0.57 2.71
C GLU A 305 -10.29 -1.95 2.49
N ILE A 306 -10.47 -2.49 1.30
CA ILE A 306 -9.82 -3.69 0.79
C ILE A 306 -9.11 -3.35 -0.52
N ASN A 307 -7.89 -3.85 -0.68
CA ASN A 307 -7.11 -3.74 -1.90
C ASN A 307 -6.65 -5.12 -2.34
N SER A 308 -6.74 -5.42 -3.62
CA SER A 308 -6.33 -6.71 -4.18
C SER A 308 -4.90 -6.69 -4.72
N ARG A 309 -4.05 -5.98 -4.03
CA ARG A 309 -2.61 -5.84 -4.28
C ARG A 309 -1.87 -5.62 -2.97
N PRO A 310 -0.51 -5.76 -2.94
CA PRO A 310 0.26 -5.47 -1.74
C PRO A 310 0.13 -4.01 -1.30
N GLY A 311 0.10 -3.77 0.00
CA GLY A 311 0.15 -2.43 0.58
C GLY A 311 1.46 -1.70 0.18
N ASP A 312 1.38 -0.41 -0.01
CA ASP A 312 2.50 0.47 -0.31
C ASP A 312 2.42 1.72 0.61
N PRO A 313 3.21 1.78 1.69
CA PRO A 313 4.56 1.17 1.81
C PRO A 313 4.67 -0.15 2.58
N GLU A 314 3.60 -0.74 3.07
CA GLU A 314 3.60 -1.76 4.13
C GLU A 314 4.30 -3.08 3.74
N ILE A 315 4.14 -3.53 2.49
CA ILE A 315 4.74 -4.81 2.06
C ILE A 315 6.27 -4.78 2.13
N MET A 316 6.88 -3.61 2.04
CA MET A 316 8.34 -3.44 2.19
C MET A 316 8.84 -3.82 3.58
N ASN A 317 7.97 -3.77 4.61
CA ASN A 317 8.29 -4.26 5.96
C ASN A 317 8.31 -5.79 6.03
N LEU A 318 7.57 -6.47 5.19
CA LEU A 318 7.27 -7.91 5.34
C LEU A 318 8.13 -8.79 4.43
N LEU A 319 8.33 -8.41 3.17
CA LEU A 319 9.10 -9.21 2.21
C LEU A 319 10.52 -9.56 2.68
N PRO A 320 11.29 -8.67 3.32
CA PRO A 320 12.64 -8.99 3.77
C PRO A 320 12.74 -9.99 4.90
N ILE A 321 11.65 -10.18 5.65
CA ILE A 321 11.58 -11.08 6.81
C ILE A 321 10.81 -12.38 6.52
N ILE A 322 10.43 -12.64 5.27
CA ILE A 322 9.97 -13.96 4.83
C ILE A 322 11.17 -14.91 4.81
N LYS A 323 11.06 -16.03 5.55
CA LYS A 323 12.12 -17.07 5.61
C LYS A 323 12.03 -18.06 4.46
N ASP A 324 10.83 -18.32 3.98
CA ASP A 324 10.63 -19.15 2.81
C ASP A 324 11.23 -18.48 1.57
N ASP A 325 11.64 -19.26 0.59
CA ASP A 325 12.06 -18.72 -0.68
C ASP A 325 10.87 -18.04 -1.36
N PHE A 326 11.00 -16.75 -1.65
CA PHE A 326 9.87 -15.97 -2.15
C PHE A 326 9.42 -16.40 -3.56
N VAL A 327 10.34 -17.00 -4.36
CA VAL A 327 9.96 -17.62 -5.63
C VAL A 327 9.04 -18.83 -5.39
N ASP A 328 9.36 -19.69 -4.41
CA ASP A 328 8.48 -20.80 -4.02
C ASP A 328 7.11 -20.32 -3.57
N VAL A 329 7.07 -19.23 -2.78
CA VAL A 329 5.80 -18.61 -2.35
C VAL A 329 4.97 -18.18 -3.55
N CYS A 330 5.58 -17.48 -4.51
CA CYS A 330 4.91 -17.01 -5.73
C CYS A 330 4.39 -18.17 -6.58
N LEU A 331 5.20 -19.20 -6.80
CA LEU A 331 4.81 -20.41 -7.57
C LEU A 331 3.62 -21.11 -6.88
N LYS A 332 3.67 -21.28 -5.55
CA LYS A 332 2.56 -21.88 -4.79
C LYS A 332 1.29 -21.03 -4.77
N MET A 333 1.43 -19.71 -4.82
CA MET A 333 0.27 -18.82 -5.03
C MET A 333 -0.36 -19.06 -6.39
N ALA A 334 0.47 -19.18 -7.43
CA ALA A 334 0.04 -19.34 -8.81
C ALA A 334 -0.61 -20.71 -9.07
N ASP A 335 -0.17 -21.78 -8.41
CA ASP A 335 -0.67 -23.14 -8.59
C ASP A 335 -1.75 -23.58 -7.56
N GLY A 336 -2.09 -22.73 -6.59
CA GLY A 336 -3.12 -22.99 -5.58
C GLY A 336 -2.69 -23.95 -4.47
N THR A 337 -1.39 -24.04 -4.18
CA THR A 337 -0.83 -24.98 -3.20
C THR A 337 -0.20 -24.30 -1.97
N LEU A 338 -0.31 -22.98 -1.82
CA LEU A 338 0.23 -22.25 -0.68
C LEU A 338 -0.54 -22.63 0.61
N ARG A 339 0.20 -23.05 1.65
CA ARG A 339 -0.40 -23.50 2.93
C ARG A 339 0.05 -22.69 4.13
N GLY A 340 1.11 -21.92 4.00
CA GLY A 340 1.68 -21.10 5.07
C GLY A 340 2.92 -20.37 4.58
N ILE A 341 3.34 -19.38 5.36
CA ILE A 341 4.56 -18.60 5.15
C ILE A 341 5.24 -18.45 6.49
N VAL A 342 6.51 -18.77 6.54
CA VAL A 342 7.33 -18.64 7.76
C VAL A 342 7.97 -17.26 7.77
N MET A 343 7.70 -16.50 8.82
CA MET A 343 8.26 -15.17 9.04
C MET A 343 9.39 -15.18 10.06
N GLU A 344 10.35 -14.29 9.94
CA GLU A 344 11.30 -13.99 11.01
C GLU A 344 10.61 -13.18 12.11
N LYS A 345 10.96 -13.50 13.37
CA LYS A 345 10.51 -12.72 14.54
C LYS A 345 11.40 -11.48 14.71
N SER A 346 11.21 -10.51 13.85
CA SER A 346 11.95 -9.26 13.83
C SER A 346 10.99 -8.08 13.70
N ALA A 347 11.34 -6.97 14.30
CA ALA A 347 10.67 -5.70 14.04
C ALA A 347 11.24 -5.07 12.76
N THR A 348 10.41 -4.33 12.05
CA THR A 348 10.83 -3.59 10.86
C THR A 348 10.26 -2.17 10.89
N VAL A 349 11.06 -1.21 10.42
CA VAL A 349 10.64 0.19 10.26
C VAL A 349 11.08 0.68 8.89
N LEU A 350 10.13 1.17 8.12
CA LEU A 350 10.38 1.82 6.84
C LEU A 350 10.16 3.33 6.98
N THR A 351 11.13 4.11 6.52
CA THR A 351 11.03 5.57 6.38
C THR A 351 11.06 5.94 4.91
N CYS A 352 10.07 6.70 4.44
CA CYS A 352 10.05 7.20 3.07
C CYS A 352 10.69 8.58 2.98
N LYS A 353 11.67 8.74 2.07
CA LYS A 353 12.15 10.05 1.64
C LYS A 353 11.34 10.54 0.44
N VAL A 354 10.92 11.79 0.52
CA VAL A 354 10.03 12.39 -0.46
C VAL A 354 10.57 13.76 -0.92
N PRO A 355 10.29 14.19 -2.15
CA PRO A 355 10.65 15.52 -2.60
C PRO A 355 9.86 16.61 -1.88
N ALA A 356 10.39 17.84 -1.88
CA ALA A 356 9.80 18.97 -1.16
C ALA A 356 8.37 19.32 -1.60
N ASP A 357 8.01 19.02 -2.84
CA ASP A 357 6.68 19.27 -3.42
C ASP A 357 5.73 18.06 -3.33
N TYR A 358 6.14 16.98 -2.65
CA TYR A 358 5.29 15.81 -2.48
C TYR A 358 3.98 16.16 -1.78
N GLY A 359 2.85 15.82 -2.42
CA GLY A 359 1.53 16.14 -1.92
C GLY A 359 1.12 17.62 -2.08
N GLY A 360 1.91 18.45 -2.78
CA GLY A 360 1.60 19.86 -3.01
C GLY A 360 2.08 20.81 -1.89
N TYR A 361 3.08 20.41 -1.10
CA TYR A 361 3.56 21.17 0.08
C TYR A 361 4.82 22.01 -0.16
N ALA A 362 5.20 22.25 -1.39
CA ALA A 362 6.36 23.05 -1.74
C ALA A 362 6.48 24.36 -0.94
N GLU A 363 5.35 25.01 -0.62
CA GLU A 363 5.36 26.26 0.16
C GLU A 363 5.68 26.05 1.63
N THR A 364 5.14 25.00 2.25
CA THR A 364 5.41 24.68 3.67
C THR A 364 6.84 24.24 3.88
N PHE A 365 7.48 23.60 2.89
CA PHE A 365 8.86 23.10 2.98
C PHE A 365 9.92 24.05 2.45
N ARG A 366 9.55 25.16 1.85
CA ARG A 366 10.52 26.15 1.33
C ARG A 366 11.55 26.61 2.35
N ASN A 367 11.22 26.55 3.64
CA ASN A 367 12.11 26.91 4.75
C ASN A 367 12.88 25.72 5.35
N ILE A 368 12.51 24.48 4.99
CA ILE A 368 13.10 23.24 5.53
C ILE A 368 14.10 22.65 4.54
N VAL A 369 13.87 22.86 3.25
CA VAL A 369 14.68 22.29 2.16
C VAL A 369 15.50 23.38 1.49
N ASP A 370 16.80 23.12 1.33
CA ASP A 370 17.67 24.00 0.54
C ASP A 370 17.24 23.98 -0.93
N LYS A 371 16.79 25.13 -1.42
CA LYS A 371 16.33 25.29 -2.81
C LYS A 371 17.44 25.05 -3.85
N ASN A 372 18.69 25.23 -3.45
CA ASN A 372 19.82 25.05 -4.36
C ASN A 372 20.05 23.59 -4.73
N ILE A 373 19.45 22.65 -3.98
CA ILE A 373 19.54 21.20 -4.24
C ILE A 373 18.28 20.60 -4.86
N ILE A 374 17.25 21.41 -5.15
CA ILE A 374 16.08 20.95 -5.93
C ILE A 374 16.54 20.56 -7.35
N ASN A 375 16.07 19.40 -7.84
CA ASN A 375 16.48 18.82 -9.13
C ASN A 375 17.97 18.48 -9.27
N THR A 376 18.72 18.43 -8.16
CA THR A 376 20.06 17.88 -8.17
C THR A 376 20.02 16.35 -8.10
N PRO A 377 21.09 15.66 -8.54
CA PRO A 377 21.18 14.23 -8.39
C PRO A 377 21.07 13.79 -6.93
N VAL A 378 20.46 12.65 -6.71
CA VAL A 378 20.38 11.97 -5.40
C VAL A 378 21.54 11.01 -5.28
N ASP A 379 22.34 11.17 -4.24
CA ASP A 379 23.46 10.27 -3.93
C ASP A 379 23.04 9.23 -2.89
N LEU A 380 23.06 7.97 -3.28
CA LEU A 380 22.74 6.80 -2.44
C LEU A 380 24.01 6.12 -1.87
N THR A 381 25.19 6.51 -2.30
CA THR A 381 26.44 5.80 -2.03
C THR A 381 26.71 5.62 -0.54
N LYS A 382 26.52 6.68 0.25
CA LYS A 382 26.70 6.62 1.70
C LYS A 382 25.66 5.72 2.37
N ALA A 383 24.41 5.80 1.96
CA ALA A 383 23.34 4.95 2.49
C ALA A 383 23.57 3.48 2.12
N GLN A 384 23.92 3.18 0.89
CA GLN A 384 24.28 1.84 0.43
C GLN A 384 25.49 1.28 1.18
N SER A 385 26.47 2.11 1.52
CA SER A 385 27.65 1.68 2.29
C SER A 385 27.32 1.20 3.70
N LEU A 386 26.15 1.57 4.25
CA LEU A 386 25.67 1.07 5.56
C LEU A 386 25.36 -0.42 5.55
N THR A 387 25.22 -1.05 4.39
CA THR A 387 25.15 -2.52 4.29
C THR A 387 26.39 -3.21 4.83
N LYS A 388 27.57 -2.53 4.82
CA LYS A 388 28.78 -3.03 5.46
C LYS A 388 28.66 -3.09 6.99
N LYS A 389 27.91 -2.15 7.59
CA LYS A 389 27.68 -2.08 9.04
C LYS A 389 26.53 -2.98 9.49
N TYR A 390 25.42 -2.97 8.76
CA TYR A 390 24.18 -3.58 9.15
C TYR A 390 23.85 -4.89 8.43
N GLY A 391 24.61 -5.23 7.37
CA GLY A 391 24.34 -6.42 6.57
C GLY A 391 22.92 -6.42 5.99
N ASN A 392 22.21 -7.49 6.21
CA ASN A 392 20.83 -7.66 5.75
C ASN A 392 19.78 -6.88 6.59
N LYS A 393 20.18 -6.23 7.69
CA LYS A 393 19.28 -5.44 8.53
C LYS A 393 18.90 -4.08 7.94
N ILE A 394 19.53 -3.66 6.83
CA ILE A 394 19.16 -2.44 6.09
C ILE A 394 18.82 -2.76 4.64
N ARG A 395 17.77 -2.11 4.12
CA ARG A 395 17.37 -2.14 2.71
C ARG A 395 17.08 -0.74 2.21
N ILE A 396 17.44 -0.47 0.96
CA ILE A 396 17.18 0.80 0.30
C ILE A 396 16.45 0.50 -0.99
N TYR A 397 15.21 1.02 -1.09
CA TYR A 397 14.31 0.78 -2.20
C TYR A 397 14.07 2.08 -2.97
N PRO A 398 14.79 2.33 -4.08
CA PRO A 398 14.47 3.43 -4.98
C PRO A 398 13.05 3.29 -5.51
N GLY A 399 12.21 4.30 -5.30
CA GLY A 399 10.81 4.30 -5.72
C GLY A 399 10.58 5.21 -6.91
N SER A 400 10.02 6.39 -6.66
CA SER A 400 9.82 7.41 -7.68
C SER A 400 11.13 8.11 -8.01
N MET A 401 12.02 7.38 -8.65
CA MET A 401 13.34 7.81 -9.08
C MET A 401 13.60 7.41 -10.53
N GLU A 402 14.44 8.17 -11.18
CA GLU A 402 14.87 7.93 -12.55
C GLU A 402 16.38 8.01 -12.69
N LEU A 403 16.95 7.01 -13.35
CA LEU A 403 18.34 7.00 -13.77
C LEU A 403 18.45 7.77 -15.11
N ARG A 404 19.19 8.88 -15.11
CA ARG A 404 19.49 9.70 -16.30
C ARG A 404 20.97 10.00 -16.34
N ASP A 405 21.63 9.70 -17.46
CA ASP A 405 23.06 9.97 -17.67
C ASP A 405 23.95 9.49 -16.50
N GLY A 406 23.66 8.28 -15.99
CA GLY A 406 24.38 7.66 -14.88
C GLY A 406 24.14 8.30 -13.51
N LYS A 407 23.16 9.19 -13.37
CA LYS A 407 22.81 9.86 -12.11
C LYS A 407 21.35 9.60 -11.74
N ASN A 408 21.09 9.48 -10.45
CA ASN A 408 19.75 9.25 -9.91
C ASN A 408 19.04 10.58 -9.65
N TYR A 409 17.78 10.71 -10.08
CA TYR A 409 16.95 11.88 -9.84
C TYR A 409 15.64 11.48 -9.19
N ALA A 410 15.22 12.21 -8.16
CA ALA A 410 13.91 12.03 -7.57
C ALA A 410 12.81 12.61 -8.49
N LEU A 411 11.69 11.91 -8.58
CA LEU A 411 10.49 12.37 -9.28
C LEU A 411 9.46 12.91 -8.26
N LYS A 412 8.19 13.03 -8.64
CA LYS A 412 7.14 13.75 -7.88
C LYS A 412 6.45 12.93 -6.78
N SER A 413 6.89 11.70 -6.50
CA SER A 413 6.29 10.84 -5.47
C SER A 413 7.36 10.39 -4.47
N ARG A 414 7.05 9.39 -3.62
CA ARG A 414 8.01 8.82 -2.66
C ARG A 414 9.27 8.34 -3.38
N ALA A 415 10.37 9.05 -3.16
CA ALA A 415 11.59 8.80 -3.92
C ALA A 415 12.27 7.52 -3.47
N ILE A 416 12.40 7.30 -2.15
CA ILE A 416 13.18 6.19 -1.61
C ILE A 416 12.52 5.68 -0.33
N GLY A 417 12.34 4.37 -0.22
CA GLY A 417 12.05 3.68 1.03
C GLY A 417 13.35 3.18 1.68
N VAL A 418 13.56 3.49 2.95
CA VAL A 418 14.69 2.97 3.73
C VAL A 418 14.15 2.11 4.85
N LEU A 419 14.41 0.81 4.76
CA LEU A 419 13.98 -0.17 5.74
C LEU A 419 15.10 -0.50 6.71
N GLY A 420 14.78 -0.51 8.01
CA GLY A 420 15.58 -1.11 9.07
C GLY A 420 14.90 -2.37 9.62
N ILE A 421 15.69 -3.37 9.95
CA ILE A 421 15.26 -4.64 10.60
C ILE A 421 16.02 -4.75 11.91
N GLY A 422 15.32 -5.08 13.00
CA GLY A 422 15.92 -5.18 14.33
C GLY A 422 15.19 -6.15 15.25
N ASP A 423 15.78 -6.38 16.40
CA ASP A 423 15.19 -7.20 17.48
C ASP A 423 14.16 -6.41 18.31
N SER A 424 13.99 -5.12 17.97
CA SER A 424 12.96 -4.21 18.49
C SER A 424 12.62 -3.13 17.48
N ILE A 425 11.45 -2.50 17.64
CA ILE A 425 11.06 -1.34 16.82
C ILE A 425 12.09 -0.21 16.94
N GLU A 426 12.65 0.02 18.12
CA GLU A 426 13.66 1.05 18.35
C GLU A 426 14.93 0.82 17.51
N GLU A 427 15.48 -0.41 17.52
CA GLU A 427 16.64 -0.77 16.72
C GLU A 427 16.34 -0.64 15.21
N ALA A 428 15.23 -1.21 14.77
CA ALA A 428 14.81 -1.12 13.37
C ALA A 428 14.65 0.34 12.92
N ARG A 429 14.06 1.19 13.77
CA ARG A 429 13.91 2.61 13.53
C ARG A 429 15.26 3.33 13.42
N GLN A 430 16.18 3.06 14.34
CA GLN A 430 17.53 3.65 14.32
C GLN A 430 18.23 3.35 13.00
N ILE A 431 18.20 2.10 12.53
CA ILE A 431 18.80 1.68 11.27
C ILE A 431 18.15 2.40 10.08
N SER A 432 16.81 2.44 10.04
CA SER A 432 16.06 3.13 8.99
C SER A 432 16.37 4.62 8.93
N GLN A 433 16.40 5.31 10.07
CA GLN A 433 16.69 6.75 10.14
C GLN A 433 18.15 7.05 9.77
N GLU A 434 19.12 6.25 10.21
CA GLU A 434 20.54 6.41 9.81
C GLU A 434 20.70 6.30 8.29
N GLY A 435 20.01 5.31 7.68
CA GLY A 435 20.01 5.17 6.23
C GLY A 435 19.34 6.35 5.52
N ALA A 436 18.21 6.84 6.03
CA ALA A 436 17.50 7.97 5.46
C ALA A 436 18.34 9.29 5.53
N ILE A 437 19.04 9.51 6.64
CA ILE A 437 19.93 10.67 6.81
C ILE A 437 21.14 10.59 5.88
N ALA A 438 21.63 9.39 5.58
CA ALA A 438 22.79 9.18 4.71
C ALA A 438 22.51 9.47 3.22
N ILE A 439 21.25 9.58 2.81
CA ILE A 439 20.86 9.94 1.45
C ILE A 439 20.95 11.44 1.26
N MET A 440 21.70 11.88 0.25
CA MET A 440 22.01 13.28 -0.01
C MET A 440 21.47 13.73 -1.37
N GLY A 441 21.27 15.05 -1.54
CA GLY A 441 20.78 15.64 -2.80
C GLY A 441 19.27 15.56 -3.00
N GLY A 442 18.79 16.04 -4.14
CA GLY A 442 17.38 15.96 -4.56
C GLY A 442 16.38 16.76 -3.74
N ALA A 443 16.82 17.57 -2.75
CA ALA A 443 15.94 18.29 -1.84
C ALA A 443 14.89 17.38 -1.15
N LEU A 444 15.33 16.23 -0.67
CA LEU A 444 14.48 15.22 -0.06
C LEU A 444 14.35 15.41 1.46
N TRP A 445 13.18 15.10 1.98
CA TRP A 445 12.90 15.09 3.42
C TRP A 445 12.13 13.82 3.83
N ASN A 446 11.93 13.59 5.13
CA ASN A 446 11.16 12.48 5.67
C ASN A 446 10.57 12.85 7.03
N ARG A 447 9.51 12.14 7.43
CA ARG A 447 8.98 12.21 8.81
C ARG A 447 9.99 11.62 9.78
N ALA A 448 10.25 12.34 10.87
CA ALA A 448 11.18 11.90 11.91
C ALA A 448 10.51 11.02 12.98
N ASP A 449 9.19 11.07 13.11
CA ASP A 449 8.41 10.40 14.16
C ASP A 449 7.89 9.00 13.77
N VAL A 450 8.17 8.53 12.55
CA VAL A 450 7.81 7.16 12.13
C VAL A 450 8.33 6.15 13.15
N ALA A 451 7.41 5.37 13.73
CA ALA A 451 7.67 4.37 14.76
C ALA A 451 8.42 4.90 16.01
N SER A 452 8.29 6.18 16.32
CA SER A 452 8.89 6.74 17.56
C SER A 452 8.17 6.21 18.79
N LYS A 453 8.89 6.08 19.91
CA LYS A 453 8.30 5.66 21.19
C LYS A 453 7.13 6.54 21.61
N GLN A 454 7.23 7.85 21.38
CA GLN A 454 6.17 8.79 21.71
C GLN A 454 4.91 8.56 20.87
N HIS A 455 5.08 8.33 19.56
CA HIS A 455 3.95 8.08 18.66
C HIS A 455 3.27 6.75 18.99
N ILE A 456 4.03 5.68 19.22
CA ILE A 456 3.50 4.37 19.63
C ILE A 456 2.77 4.49 20.97
N ALA A 457 3.35 5.19 21.96
CA ALA A 457 2.72 5.38 23.26
C ALA A 457 1.38 6.15 23.18
N LYS A 458 1.25 7.10 22.25
CA LYS A 458 -0.04 7.77 21.98
C LYS A 458 -1.10 6.76 21.54
N SER A 459 -0.78 5.88 20.59
CA SER A 459 -1.71 4.86 20.08
C SER A 459 -2.10 3.84 21.14
N ILE A 460 -1.15 3.40 21.99
CA ILE A 460 -1.43 2.52 23.11
C ILE A 460 -2.39 3.19 24.09
N THR A 461 -2.07 4.43 24.51
CA THR A 461 -2.92 5.21 25.44
C THR A 461 -4.32 5.45 24.86
N HIS A 462 -4.41 5.72 23.57
CA HIS A 462 -5.68 5.93 22.90
C HIS A 462 -6.53 4.64 22.89
N MET A 463 -5.96 3.50 22.52
CA MET A 463 -6.67 2.22 22.56
C MET A 463 -7.09 1.81 23.97
N ASP A 464 -6.24 2.03 24.96
CA ASP A 464 -6.58 1.75 26.36
C ASP A 464 -7.78 2.59 26.83
N LYS A 465 -7.81 3.87 26.47
CA LYS A 465 -8.95 4.75 26.75
C LYS A 465 -10.23 4.27 26.04
N LEU A 466 -10.13 3.85 24.77
CA LEU A 466 -11.28 3.32 24.02
C LEU A 466 -11.82 2.03 24.63
N ARG A 467 -10.95 1.15 25.15
CA ARG A 467 -11.33 -0.10 25.83
C ARG A 467 -12.03 0.15 27.16
N LEU A 468 -11.64 1.19 27.90
CA LEU A 468 -12.28 1.56 29.17
C LEU A 468 -13.69 2.14 29.00
N ASN A 469 -14.00 2.68 27.83
CA ASN A 469 -15.30 3.30 27.51
C ASN A 469 -16.27 2.33 26.81
N ARG A 470 -16.00 1.02 26.89
CA ARG A 470 -16.86 -0.05 26.34
C ARG A 470 -18.17 -0.21 27.11
#